data_17f6747e0f1a0511d7bc8683a78dc625
#
_entry.id   17f6747e0f1a0511d7bc8683a78dc625
#
_cell.length_a   1.000
_cell.length_b   1.000
_cell.length_c   1.000
_cell.angle_alpha   90.00
_cell.angle_beta   90.00
_cell.angle_gamma   90.00
#
_symmetry.space_group_name_H-M   'P 1'
#
loop_
_entity.id
_entity.type
_entity.pdbx_description
1 polymer ?
#
loop_
_entity_poly.entity_id
_entity_poly.type
_entity_poly.pdbx_seq_one_letter_code
_entity_poly.pdbx_strand_id
1 'polypeptide(L)'
;MEFAKLVRGEPGQYVASQGALKELPDRLSLFKHPVVITGQKSYAAFVKHYGKESDWPVLFYDQTASHEDMERLAAQARHLEADVIIGIGGGKVMDTTKGVADRLNVEVVLIPTLVATCACSTPLLVAYQPDHTFKSIDYCQRSGFMTVVDYDLLVDAPKEFLISGLSDTLAKWYELEAIHRGKLRQDLPATVQLALATAQVSQDILLQDTESVLEAVDKKQVTPAFKRMVDTVYVVAANVGCQTSDYVSGAHALHNGLTVLHETHRIAHG
;
A
#
# COMPACT_ATOMS: atom_id res chain seq x y z
N MET A 1 -10.93 28.47 9.99
CA MET A 1 -12.00 27.48 9.67
C MET A 1 -11.46 26.13 10.12
N GLU A 2 -12.03 25.55 11.17
CA GLU A 2 -11.63 24.23 11.66
C GLU A 2 -12.25 23.20 10.72
N PHE A 3 -11.44 22.50 9.93
CA PHE A 3 -11.95 21.45 9.05
C PHE A 3 -12.43 20.28 9.91
N ALA A 4 -13.61 19.76 9.60
CA ALA A 4 -14.08 18.55 10.22
C ALA A 4 -13.03 17.44 10.07
N LYS A 5 -12.70 16.76 11.17
CA LYS A 5 -11.74 15.66 11.15
C LYS A 5 -12.27 14.56 10.22
N LEU A 6 -11.53 14.26 9.16
CA LEU A 6 -11.92 13.25 8.20
C LEU A 6 -11.31 11.91 8.57
N VAL A 7 -12.15 10.97 8.94
CA VAL A 7 -11.79 9.55 9.09
C VAL A 7 -12.08 8.85 7.76
N ARG A 8 -11.10 8.09 7.26
CA ARG A 8 -11.22 7.34 6.00
C ARG A 8 -11.31 5.85 6.29
N GLY A 9 -12.05 5.12 5.44
CA GLY A 9 -12.14 3.68 5.51
C GLY A 9 -10.98 2.99 4.79
N GLU A 10 -10.69 1.77 5.18
CA GLU A 10 -9.87 0.82 4.44
C GLU A 10 -10.61 0.34 3.16
N PRO A 11 -10.02 -0.54 2.33
CA PRO A 11 -10.71 -1.06 1.15
C PRO A 11 -12.03 -1.74 1.50
N GLY A 12 -12.98 -1.68 0.59
CA GLY A 12 -14.28 -2.32 0.76
C GLY A 12 -14.18 -3.83 0.97
N GLN A 13 -13.16 -4.46 0.38
CA GLN A 13 -12.85 -5.88 0.56
C GLN A 13 -11.33 -6.07 0.70
N TYR A 14 -10.93 -6.91 1.65
CA TYR A 14 -9.56 -7.40 1.77
C TYR A 14 -9.59 -8.93 1.64
N VAL A 15 -9.01 -9.44 0.57
CA VAL A 15 -8.99 -10.87 0.24
C VAL A 15 -7.56 -11.37 0.32
N ALA A 16 -7.27 -12.28 1.25
CA ALA A 16 -5.93 -12.77 1.48
C ALA A 16 -5.90 -14.30 1.58
N SER A 17 -5.25 -14.96 0.63
CA SER A 17 -5.07 -16.42 0.64
C SER A 17 -3.87 -16.83 -0.20
N GLN A 18 -3.46 -18.09 -0.08
CA GLN A 18 -2.55 -18.70 -1.03
C GLN A 18 -3.31 -18.98 -2.34
N GLY A 19 -2.74 -18.59 -3.47
CA GLY A 19 -3.37 -18.74 -4.78
C GLY A 19 -4.52 -17.77 -5.06
N ALA A 20 -4.65 -16.66 -4.29
CA ALA A 20 -5.72 -15.67 -4.46
C ALA A 20 -5.82 -15.11 -5.88
N LEU A 21 -4.69 -15.02 -6.59
CA LEU A 21 -4.67 -14.55 -7.98
C LEU A 21 -5.54 -15.39 -8.92
N LYS A 22 -5.73 -16.67 -8.65
CA LYS A 22 -6.54 -17.57 -9.50
C LYS A 22 -8.02 -17.21 -9.50
N GLU A 23 -8.47 -16.48 -8.46
CA GLU A 23 -9.87 -16.06 -8.32
C GLU A 23 -10.15 -14.70 -9.00
N LEU A 24 -9.13 -14.02 -9.54
CA LEU A 24 -9.29 -12.70 -10.13
C LEU A 24 -10.36 -12.61 -11.22
N PRO A 25 -10.47 -13.53 -12.18
CA PRO A 25 -11.50 -13.44 -13.20
C PRO A 25 -12.92 -13.42 -12.62
N ASP A 26 -13.20 -14.25 -11.63
CA ASP A 26 -14.52 -14.32 -10.99
C ASP A 26 -14.78 -13.06 -10.16
N ARG A 27 -13.79 -12.60 -9.40
CA ARG A 27 -13.91 -11.40 -8.55
C ARG A 27 -14.07 -10.12 -9.35
N LEU A 28 -13.53 -10.06 -10.55
CA LEU A 28 -13.58 -8.90 -11.44
C LEU A 28 -14.73 -8.99 -12.46
N SER A 29 -15.55 -10.05 -12.43
CA SER A 29 -16.62 -10.32 -13.42
C SER A 29 -17.71 -9.25 -13.45
N LEU A 30 -17.83 -8.41 -12.41
CA LEU A 30 -18.77 -7.30 -12.38
C LEU A 30 -18.32 -6.10 -13.23
N PHE A 31 -17.03 -6.02 -13.59
CA PHE A 31 -16.45 -4.97 -14.41
C PHE A 31 -16.36 -5.41 -15.89
N LYS A 32 -16.59 -4.47 -16.79
CA LYS A 32 -16.60 -4.74 -18.24
C LYS A 32 -15.26 -4.43 -18.91
N HIS A 33 -14.58 -3.40 -18.40
CA HIS A 33 -13.38 -2.84 -19.00
C HIS A 33 -12.26 -2.65 -17.97
N PRO A 34 -11.79 -3.75 -17.31
CA PRO A 34 -10.65 -3.65 -16.40
C PRO A 34 -9.37 -3.28 -17.15
N VAL A 35 -8.55 -2.39 -16.57
CA VAL A 35 -7.25 -2.00 -17.11
C VAL A 35 -6.19 -2.14 -16.01
N VAL A 36 -5.09 -2.81 -16.32
CA VAL A 36 -3.98 -3.05 -15.40
C VAL A 36 -2.95 -1.93 -15.49
N ILE A 37 -2.50 -1.43 -14.34
CA ILE A 37 -1.32 -0.57 -14.21
C ILE A 37 -0.26 -1.32 -13.40
N THR A 38 0.97 -1.38 -13.92
CA THR A 38 2.04 -2.17 -13.29
C THR A 38 3.44 -1.65 -13.68
N GLY A 39 4.47 -2.21 -13.07
CA GLY A 39 5.86 -2.07 -13.50
C GLY A 39 6.39 -3.36 -14.11
N GLN A 40 7.51 -3.30 -14.82
CA GLN A 40 8.08 -4.46 -15.52
C GLN A 40 8.36 -5.64 -14.54
N LYS A 41 9.01 -5.35 -13.40
CA LYS A 41 9.35 -6.38 -12.42
C LYS A 41 8.12 -6.97 -11.72
N SER A 42 7.17 -6.12 -11.35
CA SER A 42 5.95 -6.56 -10.68
C SER A 42 5.04 -7.35 -11.62
N TYR A 43 4.98 -6.98 -12.91
CA TYR A 43 4.25 -7.74 -13.90
C TYR A 43 4.85 -9.13 -14.12
N ALA A 44 6.17 -9.23 -14.21
CA ALA A 44 6.85 -10.52 -14.33
C ALA A 44 6.59 -11.43 -13.11
N ALA A 45 6.59 -10.87 -11.90
CA ALA A 45 6.24 -11.61 -10.68
C ALA A 45 4.76 -12.07 -10.70
N PHE A 46 3.86 -11.19 -11.12
CA PHE A 46 2.44 -11.54 -11.29
C PHE A 46 2.24 -12.67 -12.29
N VAL A 47 2.80 -12.59 -13.49
CA VAL A 47 2.68 -13.63 -14.54
C VAL A 47 3.18 -14.98 -14.03
N LYS A 48 4.30 -15.00 -13.29
CA LYS A 48 4.85 -16.21 -12.67
C LYS A 48 3.83 -16.92 -11.76
N HIS A 49 3.11 -16.16 -10.91
CA HIS A 49 2.19 -16.72 -9.91
C HIS A 49 0.77 -16.88 -10.43
N TYR A 50 0.33 -16.00 -11.31
CA TYR A 50 -0.96 -16.11 -12.00
C TYR A 50 -0.96 -17.27 -13.02
N GLY A 51 0.20 -17.59 -13.56
CA GLY A 51 0.42 -18.71 -14.50
C GLY A 51 0.22 -18.35 -15.97
N LYS A 52 -0.11 -17.11 -16.28
CA LYS A 52 -0.28 -16.59 -17.65
C LYS A 52 -0.18 -15.06 -17.65
N GLU A 53 -0.14 -14.48 -18.84
CA GLU A 53 -0.31 -13.04 -19.04
C GLU A 53 -1.69 -12.57 -18.57
N SER A 54 -1.82 -11.27 -18.32
CA SER A 54 -3.09 -10.66 -17.93
C SER A 54 -4.15 -10.82 -19.03
N ASP A 55 -5.38 -11.12 -18.64
CA ASP A 55 -6.54 -11.16 -19.53
C ASP A 55 -7.02 -9.74 -19.92
N TRP A 56 -6.48 -8.70 -19.26
CA TRP A 56 -6.87 -7.28 -19.41
C TRP A 56 -5.72 -6.46 -19.99
N PRO A 57 -6.01 -5.33 -20.67
CA PRO A 57 -4.99 -4.40 -21.17
C PRO A 57 -4.04 -3.96 -20.06
N VAL A 58 -2.73 -3.93 -20.36
CA VAL A 58 -1.67 -3.61 -19.39
C VAL A 58 -1.01 -2.29 -19.80
N LEU A 59 -0.97 -1.36 -18.86
CA LEU A 59 -0.27 -0.09 -18.96
C LEU A 59 0.91 -0.07 -17.98
N PHE A 60 2.08 0.34 -18.46
CA PHE A 60 3.26 0.45 -17.63
C PHE A 60 3.46 1.89 -17.15
N TYR A 61 3.61 2.05 -15.81
CA TYR A 61 3.96 3.34 -15.22
C TYR A 61 5.44 3.65 -15.46
N ASP A 62 5.81 4.93 -15.36
CA ASP A 62 7.17 5.40 -15.64
C ASP A 62 8.15 5.31 -14.45
N GLN A 63 7.72 4.71 -13.32
CA GLN A 63 8.45 4.51 -12.06
C GLN A 63 8.55 5.77 -11.17
N THR A 64 8.00 6.90 -11.57
CA THR A 64 8.04 8.14 -10.78
C THR A 64 6.98 8.18 -9.69
N ALA A 65 5.76 7.70 -9.96
CA ALA A 65 4.53 7.98 -9.22
C ALA A 65 4.22 9.50 -9.20
N SER A 66 4.47 10.17 -10.32
CA SER A 66 4.21 11.61 -10.50
C SER A 66 2.78 11.86 -10.97
N HIS A 67 2.30 13.10 -10.73
CA HIS A 67 1.00 13.53 -11.27
C HIS A 67 0.97 13.48 -12.80
N GLU A 68 2.09 13.77 -13.42
CA GLU A 68 2.28 13.76 -14.87
C GLU A 68 2.07 12.35 -15.44
N ASP A 69 2.65 11.33 -14.79
CA ASP A 69 2.46 9.93 -15.20
C ASP A 69 1.03 9.44 -14.92
N MET A 70 0.46 9.84 -13.78
CA MET A 70 -0.95 9.53 -13.48
C MET A 70 -1.89 10.12 -14.53
N GLU A 71 -1.64 11.34 -15.02
CA GLU A 71 -2.45 11.97 -16.08
C GLU A 71 -2.28 11.24 -17.42
N ARG A 72 -1.04 10.89 -17.78
CA ARG A 72 -0.74 10.10 -19.00
C ARG A 72 -1.48 8.77 -19.00
N LEU A 73 -1.42 8.04 -17.88
CA LEU A 73 -2.07 6.74 -17.71
C LEU A 73 -3.59 6.88 -17.69
N ALA A 74 -4.13 7.92 -17.04
CA ALA A 74 -5.56 8.19 -17.04
C ALA A 74 -6.10 8.47 -18.45
N ALA A 75 -5.35 9.20 -19.28
CA ALA A 75 -5.72 9.43 -20.67
C ALA A 75 -5.76 8.10 -21.46
N GLN A 76 -4.77 7.23 -21.28
CA GLN A 76 -4.73 5.91 -21.93
C GLN A 76 -5.89 5.00 -21.46
N ALA A 77 -6.13 4.93 -20.15
CA ALA A 77 -7.21 4.11 -19.59
C ALA A 77 -8.60 4.61 -20.01
N ARG A 78 -8.77 5.94 -20.18
CA ARG A 78 -10.01 6.53 -20.73
C ARG A 78 -10.28 6.09 -22.17
N HIS A 79 -9.26 5.98 -23.01
CA HIS A 79 -9.41 5.44 -24.36
C HIS A 79 -9.78 3.96 -24.41
N LEU A 80 -9.48 3.23 -23.33
CA LEU A 80 -9.87 1.84 -23.13
C LEU A 80 -11.24 1.71 -22.43
N GLU A 81 -11.93 2.83 -22.20
CA GLU A 81 -13.23 2.89 -21.52
C GLU A 81 -13.19 2.22 -20.12
N ALA A 82 -12.08 2.33 -19.42
CA ALA A 82 -11.86 1.65 -18.14
C ALA A 82 -12.97 1.95 -17.13
N ASP A 83 -13.56 0.92 -16.54
CA ASP A 83 -14.52 1.01 -15.43
C ASP A 83 -13.93 0.57 -14.09
N VAL A 84 -12.75 -0.05 -14.11
CA VAL A 84 -11.90 -0.32 -12.95
C VAL A 84 -10.43 -0.28 -13.33
N ILE A 85 -9.60 0.26 -12.44
CA ILE A 85 -8.14 0.21 -12.59
C ILE A 85 -7.57 -0.82 -11.61
N ILE A 86 -6.75 -1.74 -12.12
CA ILE A 86 -6.10 -2.80 -11.35
C ILE A 86 -4.63 -2.44 -11.18
N GLY A 87 -4.20 -2.18 -9.95
CA GLY A 87 -2.79 -1.95 -9.65
C GLY A 87 -2.08 -3.24 -9.25
N ILE A 88 -1.04 -3.62 -10.00
CA ILE A 88 -0.23 -4.81 -9.68
C ILE A 88 1.20 -4.36 -9.39
N GLY A 89 1.62 -4.31 -8.11
CA GLY A 89 2.97 -3.84 -7.81
C GLY A 89 3.26 -3.51 -6.36
N GLY A 90 4.29 -2.71 -6.13
CA GLY A 90 4.65 -2.13 -4.84
C GLY A 90 4.01 -0.76 -4.62
N GLY A 91 4.42 -0.05 -3.57
CA GLY A 91 3.82 1.22 -3.12
C GLY A 91 3.62 2.25 -4.23
N LYS A 92 4.66 2.56 -5.03
CA LYS A 92 4.55 3.52 -6.14
C LYS A 92 3.50 3.13 -7.19
N VAL A 93 3.38 1.83 -7.52
CA VAL A 93 2.33 1.35 -8.43
C VAL A 93 0.96 1.51 -7.79
N MET A 94 0.81 1.18 -6.50
CA MET A 94 -0.45 1.36 -5.77
C MET A 94 -0.89 2.83 -5.80
N ASP A 95 0.04 3.74 -5.51
CA ASP A 95 -0.23 5.18 -5.47
C ASP A 95 -0.58 5.73 -6.87
N THR A 96 0.17 5.35 -7.90
CA THR A 96 -0.14 5.70 -9.30
C THR A 96 -1.52 5.21 -9.71
N THR A 97 -1.86 3.95 -9.39
CA THR A 97 -3.15 3.34 -9.71
C THR A 97 -4.32 4.07 -9.06
N LYS A 98 -4.21 4.38 -7.76
CA LYS A 98 -5.21 5.17 -7.03
C LYS A 98 -5.39 6.55 -7.66
N GLY A 99 -4.29 7.22 -7.99
CA GLY A 99 -4.32 8.53 -8.64
C GLY A 99 -4.96 8.52 -10.02
N VAL A 100 -4.80 7.44 -10.79
CA VAL A 100 -5.47 7.25 -12.08
C VAL A 100 -6.96 6.99 -11.90
N ALA A 101 -7.33 6.07 -10.99
CA ALA A 101 -8.73 5.75 -10.73
C ALA A 101 -9.52 6.98 -10.23
N ASP A 102 -8.90 7.79 -9.37
CA ASP A 102 -9.50 9.03 -8.85
C ASP A 102 -9.79 10.05 -9.97
N ARG A 103 -8.84 10.22 -10.93
CA ARG A 103 -9.01 11.09 -12.09
C ARG A 103 -10.09 10.64 -13.07
N LEU A 104 -10.29 9.33 -13.17
CA LEU A 104 -11.32 8.73 -14.02
C LEU A 104 -12.67 8.60 -13.31
N ASN A 105 -12.69 8.75 -11.99
CA ASN A 105 -13.84 8.49 -11.13
C ASN A 105 -14.37 7.05 -11.25
N VAL A 106 -13.45 6.08 -11.31
CA VAL A 106 -13.74 4.64 -11.41
C VAL A 106 -13.24 3.89 -10.18
N GLU A 107 -13.61 2.62 -10.06
CA GLU A 107 -13.16 1.76 -8.97
C GLU A 107 -11.67 1.38 -9.10
N VAL A 108 -11.07 0.99 -7.98
CA VAL A 108 -9.68 0.53 -7.94
C VAL A 108 -9.55 -0.81 -7.20
N VAL A 109 -8.82 -1.73 -7.82
CA VAL A 109 -8.43 -3.01 -7.24
C VAL A 109 -6.92 -3.04 -7.12
N LEU A 110 -6.40 -3.40 -5.95
CA LEU A 110 -4.97 -3.36 -5.66
C LEU A 110 -4.44 -4.77 -5.37
N ILE A 111 -3.38 -5.15 -6.07
CA ILE A 111 -2.71 -6.45 -5.96
C ILE A 111 -1.24 -6.20 -5.60
N PRO A 112 -0.90 -6.15 -4.31
CA PRO A 112 0.48 -5.91 -3.89
C PRO A 112 1.39 -7.08 -4.24
N THR A 113 2.59 -6.78 -4.71
CA THR A 113 3.64 -7.76 -5.03
C THR A 113 4.83 -7.70 -4.06
N LEU A 114 4.83 -6.77 -3.12
CA LEU A 114 5.88 -6.52 -2.14
C LEU A 114 5.26 -6.13 -0.81
N VAL A 115 5.72 -6.70 0.30
CA VAL A 115 5.29 -6.33 1.65
C VAL A 115 6.16 -5.15 2.14
N ALA A 116 6.03 -3.99 1.51
CA ALA A 116 6.91 -2.85 1.78
C ALA A 116 6.22 -1.66 2.45
N THR A 117 4.91 -1.48 2.23
CA THR A 117 4.09 -0.40 2.81
C THR A 117 2.63 -0.81 2.84
N CYS A 118 1.80 -0.08 3.59
CA CYS A 118 0.35 -0.28 3.61
C CYS A 118 -0.41 0.39 2.44
N ALA A 119 0.27 0.84 1.40
CA ALA A 119 -0.32 1.62 0.30
C ALA A 119 -1.47 0.93 -0.42
N CYS A 120 -1.53 -0.41 -0.40
CA CYS A 120 -2.63 -1.18 -0.98
C CYS A 120 -3.95 -1.11 -0.18
N SER A 121 -3.93 -0.59 1.04
CA SER A 121 -5.11 -0.52 1.91
C SER A 121 -5.43 0.90 2.38
N THR A 122 -4.62 1.90 2.04
CA THR A 122 -4.87 3.30 2.43
C THR A 122 -5.53 4.10 1.30
N PRO A 123 -6.55 4.93 1.58
CA PRO A 123 -7.19 5.81 0.60
C PRO A 123 -6.40 7.13 0.45
N LEU A 124 -5.11 7.04 0.35
CA LEU A 124 -4.20 8.15 0.06
C LEU A 124 -3.10 7.67 -0.88
N LEU A 125 -2.44 8.60 -1.51
CA LEU A 125 -1.29 8.34 -2.35
C LEU A 125 -0.15 9.31 -2.02
N VAL A 126 1.08 8.85 -2.18
CA VAL A 126 2.28 9.68 -2.10
C VAL A 126 2.72 10.02 -3.52
N ALA A 127 2.68 11.30 -3.86
CA ALA A 127 3.13 11.79 -5.14
C ALA A 127 4.57 12.31 -5.07
N TYR A 128 5.32 12.06 -6.13
CA TYR A 128 6.68 12.51 -6.30
C TYR A 128 6.79 13.43 -7.53
N GLN A 129 7.84 14.21 -7.59
CA GLN A 129 8.24 14.91 -8.79
C GLN A 129 8.82 13.91 -9.82
N PRO A 130 8.90 14.25 -11.11
CA PRO A 130 9.56 13.39 -12.10
C PRO A 130 11.01 13.04 -11.78
N ASP A 131 11.70 13.84 -10.95
CA ASP A 131 13.04 13.59 -10.43
C ASP A 131 13.09 12.73 -9.18
N HIS A 132 11.94 12.14 -8.77
CA HIS A 132 11.74 11.32 -7.58
C HIS A 132 11.80 12.04 -6.23
N THR A 133 11.88 13.37 -6.17
CA THR A 133 11.74 14.10 -4.92
C THR A 133 10.29 14.08 -4.43
N PHE A 134 10.09 14.03 -3.11
CA PHE A 134 8.75 14.06 -2.50
C PHE A 134 8.00 15.33 -2.91
N LYS A 135 6.74 15.18 -3.32
CA LYS A 135 5.86 16.29 -3.72
C LYS A 135 4.73 16.52 -2.74
N SER A 136 3.88 15.53 -2.53
CA SER A 136 2.67 15.67 -1.70
C SER A 136 2.14 14.33 -1.22
N ILE A 137 1.28 14.40 -0.20
CA ILE A 137 0.35 13.33 0.15
C ILE A 137 -1.03 13.80 -0.29
N ASP A 138 -1.62 13.07 -1.22
CA ASP A 138 -2.95 13.36 -1.74
C ASP A 138 -3.94 12.33 -1.20
N TYR A 139 -5.15 12.79 -0.90
CA TYR A 139 -6.20 11.93 -0.38
C TYR A 139 -7.19 11.59 -1.48
N CYS A 140 -7.39 10.29 -1.69
CA CYS A 140 -8.36 9.79 -2.66
C CYS A 140 -9.80 10.13 -2.23
N GLN A 141 -10.66 10.35 -3.22
CA GLN A 141 -12.08 10.60 -2.98
C GLN A 141 -12.79 9.36 -2.43
N ARG A 142 -12.28 8.16 -2.77
CA ARG A 142 -12.82 6.87 -2.36
C ARG A 142 -11.75 5.96 -1.80
N SER A 143 -12.15 5.05 -0.92
CA SER A 143 -11.34 3.87 -0.58
C SER A 143 -11.31 2.89 -1.75
N GLY A 144 -10.30 2.01 -1.79
CA GLY A 144 -10.23 0.96 -2.79
C GLY A 144 -11.43 0.03 -2.75
N PHE A 145 -11.90 -0.42 -3.91
CA PHE A 145 -12.97 -1.42 -3.99
C PHE A 145 -12.51 -2.74 -3.37
N MET A 146 -11.29 -3.19 -3.72
CA MET A 146 -10.75 -4.45 -3.22
C MET A 146 -9.22 -4.44 -3.19
N THR A 147 -8.65 -5.09 -2.17
CA THR A 147 -7.24 -5.49 -2.14
C THR A 147 -7.16 -7.02 -2.19
N VAL A 148 -6.39 -7.55 -3.14
CA VAL A 148 -6.19 -9.00 -3.30
C VAL A 148 -4.74 -9.35 -2.99
N VAL A 149 -4.55 -10.15 -1.95
CA VAL A 149 -3.25 -10.55 -1.39
C VAL A 149 -3.02 -12.03 -1.64
N ASP A 150 -2.04 -12.35 -2.44
CA ASP A 150 -1.61 -13.73 -2.66
C ASP A 150 -0.32 -14.00 -1.87
N TYR A 151 -0.42 -14.83 -0.84
CA TYR A 151 0.72 -15.13 0.03
C TYR A 151 1.84 -15.88 -0.70
N ASP A 152 1.53 -16.67 -1.74
CA ASP A 152 2.55 -17.36 -2.52
C ASP A 152 3.38 -16.39 -3.37
N LEU A 153 2.74 -15.34 -3.89
CA LEU A 153 3.43 -14.24 -4.58
C LEU A 153 4.33 -13.46 -3.61
N LEU A 154 3.80 -13.14 -2.42
CA LEU A 154 4.50 -12.26 -1.48
C LEU A 154 5.69 -12.94 -0.78
N VAL A 155 5.62 -14.24 -0.50
CA VAL A 155 6.74 -14.95 0.13
C VAL A 155 7.93 -15.12 -0.81
N ASP A 156 7.70 -15.03 -2.12
CA ASP A 156 8.73 -15.05 -3.16
C ASP A 156 9.41 -13.71 -3.40
N ALA A 157 8.83 -12.61 -2.89
CA ALA A 157 9.36 -11.27 -3.04
C ALA A 157 10.74 -11.12 -2.39
N PRO A 158 11.58 -10.18 -2.85
CA PRO A 158 12.87 -9.91 -2.22
C PRO A 158 12.70 -9.47 -0.76
N LYS A 159 13.47 -10.09 0.14
CA LYS A 159 13.37 -9.95 1.61
C LYS A 159 13.54 -8.52 2.10
N GLU A 160 14.35 -7.72 1.40
CA GLU A 160 14.59 -6.31 1.74
C GLU A 160 13.31 -5.47 1.76
N PHE A 161 12.34 -5.79 0.90
CA PHE A 161 11.05 -5.09 0.91
C PHE A 161 10.18 -5.47 2.09
N LEU A 162 10.24 -6.71 2.56
CA LEU A 162 9.59 -7.09 3.80
C LEU A 162 10.21 -6.33 4.98
N ILE A 163 11.53 -6.28 5.10
CA ILE A 163 12.24 -5.55 6.16
C ILE A 163 11.82 -4.07 6.14
N SER A 164 11.72 -3.46 4.96
CA SER A 164 11.19 -2.10 4.80
C SER A 164 9.77 -1.96 5.35
N GLY A 165 8.87 -2.88 5.01
CA GLY A 165 7.48 -2.85 5.51
C GLY A 165 7.37 -3.02 7.02
N LEU A 166 8.21 -3.86 7.61
CA LEU A 166 8.30 -4.01 9.06
C LEU A 166 8.75 -2.69 9.73
N SER A 167 9.78 -2.04 9.17
CA SER A 167 10.32 -0.79 9.70
C SER A 167 9.32 0.35 9.56
N ASP A 168 8.67 0.50 8.40
CA ASP A 168 7.59 1.48 8.19
C ASP A 168 6.42 1.29 9.17
N THR A 169 6.04 0.03 9.40
CA THR A 169 4.96 -0.30 10.33
C THR A 169 5.36 0.00 11.78
N LEU A 170 6.58 -0.33 12.17
CA LEU A 170 7.10 -0.08 13.51
C LEU A 170 7.21 1.42 13.81
N ALA A 171 7.63 2.22 12.83
CA ALA A 171 7.74 3.67 12.95
C ALA A 171 6.40 4.31 13.38
N LYS A 172 5.27 3.82 12.86
CA LYS A 172 3.94 4.37 13.18
C LYS A 172 3.62 4.35 14.68
N TRP A 173 4.02 3.29 15.39
CA TRP A 173 3.85 3.24 16.84
C TRP A 173 4.66 4.33 17.54
N TYR A 174 5.96 4.41 17.26
CA TYR A 174 6.84 5.36 17.94
C TYR A 174 6.50 6.80 17.61
N GLU A 175 6.12 7.09 16.38
CA GLU A 175 5.73 8.44 15.97
C GLU A 175 4.41 8.88 16.62
N LEU A 176 3.39 8.01 16.59
CA LEU A 176 2.09 8.32 17.17
C LEU A 176 2.17 8.42 18.69
N GLU A 177 2.91 7.53 19.36
CA GLU A 177 3.17 7.59 20.80
C GLU A 177 3.89 8.90 21.17
N ALA A 178 4.92 9.28 20.42
CA ALA A 178 5.70 10.49 20.69
C ALA A 178 4.85 11.78 20.58
N ILE A 179 3.96 11.87 19.59
CA ILE A 179 3.06 13.02 19.40
C ILE A 179 2.08 13.17 20.59
N HIS A 180 1.67 12.06 21.18
CA HIS A 180 0.66 12.04 22.25
C HIS A 180 1.25 11.79 23.64
N ARG A 181 2.57 11.68 23.77
CA ARG A 181 3.28 11.46 25.03
C ARG A 181 2.91 12.55 26.06
N GLY A 182 2.61 12.13 27.28
CA GLY A 182 2.23 13.02 28.37
C GLY A 182 0.78 13.49 28.35
N LYS A 183 -0.02 13.11 27.36
CA LYS A 183 -1.48 13.34 27.39
C LYS A 183 -2.19 12.13 28.01
N LEU A 184 -3.23 12.38 28.77
CA LEU A 184 -4.07 11.29 29.29
C LEU A 184 -4.87 10.68 28.12
N ARG A 185 -4.81 9.37 27.97
CA ARG A 185 -5.45 8.68 26.84
C ARG A 185 -6.95 8.98 26.74
N GLN A 186 -7.64 9.10 27.86
CA GLN A 186 -9.06 9.44 27.92
C GLN A 186 -9.42 10.83 27.38
N ASP A 187 -8.46 11.75 27.34
CA ASP A 187 -8.67 13.11 26.84
C ASP A 187 -8.43 13.25 25.32
N LEU A 188 -7.93 12.17 24.69
CA LEU A 188 -7.72 12.13 23.24
C LEU A 188 -9.03 11.83 22.50
N PRO A 189 -9.19 12.32 21.25
CA PRO A 189 -10.30 11.91 20.39
C PRO A 189 -10.38 10.38 20.26
N ALA A 190 -11.59 9.83 20.20
CA ALA A 190 -11.80 8.37 20.12
C ALA A 190 -11.04 7.71 18.93
N THR A 191 -10.97 8.40 17.79
CA THR A 191 -10.21 7.92 16.62
C THR A 191 -8.72 7.84 16.88
N VAL A 192 -8.15 8.79 17.64
CA VAL A 192 -6.72 8.76 18.05
C VAL A 192 -6.49 7.65 19.07
N GLN A 193 -7.42 7.43 20.01
CA GLN A 193 -7.34 6.29 20.94
C GLN A 193 -7.33 4.95 20.20
N LEU A 194 -8.17 4.82 19.16
CA LEU A 194 -8.20 3.63 18.30
C LEU A 194 -6.88 3.48 17.53
N ALA A 195 -6.38 4.55 16.92
CA ALA A 195 -5.09 4.53 16.21
C ALA A 195 -3.93 4.09 17.11
N LEU A 196 -3.86 4.59 18.36
CA LEU A 196 -2.86 4.18 19.35
C LEU A 196 -2.99 2.69 19.71
N ALA A 197 -4.22 2.20 19.91
CA ALA A 197 -4.45 0.78 20.20
C ALA A 197 -4.03 -0.11 19.01
N THR A 198 -4.36 0.31 17.80
CA THR A 198 -4.00 -0.40 16.56
C THR A 198 -2.49 -0.40 16.33
N ALA A 199 -1.82 0.74 16.54
CA ALA A 199 -0.36 0.84 16.42
C ALA A 199 0.37 -0.03 17.46
N GLN A 200 -0.17 -0.13 18.69
CA GLN A 200 0.36 -1.04 19.72
C GLN A 200 0.27 -2.50 19.28
N VAL A 201 -0.87 -2.92 18.73
CA VAL A 201 -1.04 -4.29 18.21
C VAL A 201 0.00 -4.58 17.10
N SER A 202 0.25 -3.60 16.21
CA SER A 202 1.30 -3.75 15.20
C SER A 202 2.67 -3.97 15.82
N GLN A 203 3.05 -3.15 16.81
CA GLN A 203 4.33 -3.29 17.53
C GLN A 203 4.46 -4.66 18.18
N ASP A 204 3.44 -5.11 18.90
CA ASP A 204 3.47 -6.39 19.63
C ASP A 204 3.68 -7.57 18.65
N ILE A 205 2.98 -7.58 17.51
CA ILE A 205 3.13 -8.61 16.47
C ILE A 205 4.53 -8.56 15.85
N LEU A 206 5.03 -7.35 15.53
CA LEU A 206 6.37 -7.21 14.95
C LEU A 206 7.44 -7.74 15.90
N LEU A 207 7.40 -7.36 17.18
CA LEU A 207 8.38 -7.82 18.17
C LEU A 207 8.33 -9.32 18.40
N GLN A 208 7.13 -9.92 18.31
CA GLN A 208 6.94 -11.35 18.51
C GLN A 208 7.38 -12.19 17.31
N ASP A 209 7.04 -11.77 16.09
CA ASP A 209 7.07 -12.66 14.92
C ASP A 209 8.21 -12.40 13.94
N THR A 210 8.92 -11.25 14.01
CA THR A 210 9.88 -10.85 12.99
C THR A 210 10.93 -11.93 12.68
N GLU A 211 11.55 -12.54 13.69
CA GLU A 211 12.59 -13.54 13.45
C GLU A 211 12.06 -14.74 12.68
N SER A 212 10.93 -15.31 13.13
CA SER A 212 10.30 -16.47 12.49
C SER A 212 9.81 -16.16 11.07
N VAL A 213 9.37 -14.93 10.83
CA VAL A 213 8.91 -14.47 9.50
C VAL A 213 10.09 -14.32 8.55
N LEU A 214 11.21 -13.76 8.99
CA LEU A 214 12.42 -13.64 8.18
C LEU A 214 12.97 -15.01 7.78
N GLU A 215 12.95 -15.99 8.70
CA GLU A 215 13.30 -17.39 8.37
C GLU A 215 12.32 -18.02 7.37
N ALA A 216 11.02 -17.76 7.53
CA ALA A 216 10.01 -18.29 6.62
C ALA A 216 10.21 -17.79 5.19
N VAL A 217 10.55 -16.49 5.03
CA VAL A 217 10.85 -15.89 3.71
C VAL A 217 12.13 -16.46 3.11
N ASP A 218 13.19 -16.67 3.92
CA ASP A 218 14.41 -17.31 3.43
C ASP A 218 14.15 -18.73 2.91
N LYS A 219 13.20 -19.44 3.52
CA LYS A 219 12.77 -20.79 3.13
C LYS A 219 11.64 -20.78 2.08
N LYS A 220 11.14 -19.63 1.67
CA LYS A 220 9.98 -19.46 0.78
C LYS A 220 8.74 -20.22 1.29
N GLN A 221 8.47 -20.14 2.58
CA GLN A 221 7.39 -20.84 3.26
C GLN A 221 6.31 -19.89 3.76
N VAL A 222 5.07 -20.12 3.36
CA VAL A 222 3.90 -19.39 3.88
C VAL A 222 3.50 -19.99 5.23
N THR A 223 3.95 -19.38 6.31
CA THR A 223 3.63 -19.78 7.68
C THR A 223 2.48 -18.95 8.27
N PRO A 224 1.84 -19.39 9.37
CA PRO A 224 0.86 -18.55 10.09
C PRO A 224 1.43 -17.20 10.55
N ALA A 225 2.69 -17.15 10.98
CA ALA A 225 3.38 -15.92 11.36
C ALA A 225 3.56 -14.99 10.16
N PHE A 226 3.97 -15.53 8.99
CA PHE A 226 4.08 -14.75 7.76
C PHE A 226 2.73 -14.14 7.34
N LYS A 227 1.64 -14.92 7.37
CA LYS A 227 0.29 -14.41 7.05
C LYS A 227 -0.09 -13.27 7.99
N ARG A 228 0.05 -13.47 9.30
CA ARG A 228 -0.23 -12.45 10.32
C ARG A 228 0.60 -11.19 10.11
N MET A 229 1.87 -11.33 9.73
CA MET A 229 2.75 -10.20 9.45
C MET A 229 2.31 -9.41 8.20
N VAL A 230 1.93 -10.09 7.12
CA VAL A 230 1.37 -9.45 5.93
C VAL A 230 0.10 -8.66 6.26
N ASP A 231 -0.82 -9.25 7.02
CA ASP A 231 -2.03 -8.57 7.46
C ASP A 231 -1.72 -7.37 8.37
N THR A 232 -0.67 -7.49 9.20
CA THR A 232 -0.21 -6.39 10.06
C THR A 232 0.29 -5.22 9.24
N VAL A 233 1.12 -5.45 8.22
CA VAL A 233 1.64 -4.38 7.36
C VAL A 233 0.53 -3.78 6.49
N TYR A 234 -0.37 -4.59 5.94
CA TYR A 234 -1.35 -4.09 4.98
C TYR A 234 -2.63 -3.53 5.61
N VAL A 235 -3.14 -4.16 6.64
CA VAL A 235 -4.44 -3.79 7.25
C VAL A 235 -4.21 -3.03 8.56
N VAL A 236 -3.53 -3.65 9.53
CA VAL A 236 -3.41 -3.06 10.86
C VAL A 236 -2.67 -1.72 10.81
N ALA A 237 -1.55 -1.65 10.08
CA ALA A 237 -0.80 -0.41 9.90
C ALA A 237 -1.53 0.63 9.04
N ALA A 238 -2.34 0.21 8.06
CA ALA A 238 -3.18 1.11 7.28
C ALA A 238 -4.26 1.77 8.15
N ASN A 239 -4.87 1.01 9.06
CA ASN A 239 -5.90 1.52 9.96
C ASN A 239 -5.40 2.72 10.78
N VAL A 240 -4.15 2.71 11.24
CA VAL A 240 -3.56 3.86 11.94
C VAL A 240 -3.70 5.14 11.11
N GLY A 241 -3.31 5.09 9.82
CA GLY A 241 -3.40 6.22 8.90
C GLY A 241 -4.83 6.60 8.52
N CYS A 242 -5.76 5.64 8.55
CA CYS A 242 -7.19 5.90 8.30
C CYS A 242 -7.86 6.64 9.47
N GLN A 243 -7.43 6.39 10.71
CA GLN A 243 -8.03 6.97 11.91
C GLN A 243 -7.50 8.35 12.29
N THR A 244 -6.26 8.67 11.93
CA THR A 244 -5.65 9.95 12.24
C THR A 244 -4.59 10.35 11.21
N SER A 245 -4.47 11.65 10.93
CA SER A 245 -3.37 12.21 10.15
C SER A 245 -2.13 12.51 11.00
N ASP A 246 -2.20 12.36 12.31
CA ASP A 246 -1.16 12.80 13.26
C ASP A 246 -0.04 11.76 13.45
N TYR A 247 0.03 10.71 12.65
CA TYR A 247 1.04 9.65 12.79
C TYR A 247 2.34 9.90 12.01
N VAL A 248 2.36 10.89 11.12
CA VAL A 248 3.55 11.26 10.34
C VAL A 248 4.36 12.28 11.13
N SER A 249 5.52 11.91 11.64
CA SER A 249 6.39 12.81 12.39
C SER A 249 7.88 12.58 12.04
N GLY A 250 8.71 12.15 12.98
CA GLY A 250 10.16 12.11 12.84
C GLY A 250 10.67 11.24 11.70
N ALA A 251 10.28 9.96 11.64
CA ALA A 251 10.78 9.01 10.65
C ALA A 251 10.31 9.37 9.23
N HIS A 252 9.00 9.59 9.07
CA HIS A 252 8.44 9.97 7.77
C HIS A 252 8.92 11.36 7.29
N ALA A 253 9.05 12.34 8.21
CA ALA A 253 9.59 13.66 7.87
C ALA A 253 11.05 13.55 7.41
N LEU A 254 11.87 12.74 8.09
CA LEU A 254 13.26 12.49 7.69
C LEU A 254 13.31 11.82 6.31
N HIS A 255 12.53 10.76 6.07
CA HIS A 255 12.43 10.12 4.76
C HIS A 255 12.09 11.14 3.67
N ASN A 256 11.04 11.93 3.85
CA ASN A 256 10.61 12.93 2.86
C ASN A 256 11.72 13.95 2.57
N GLY A 257 12.45 14.40 3.59
CA GLY A 257 13.59 15.29 3.44
C GLY A 257 14.77 14.66 2.70
N LEU A 258 15.01 13.36 2.92
CA LEU A 258 16.10 12.64 2.28
C LEU A 258 15.86 12.37 0.78
N THR A 259 14.64 12.48 0.28
CA THR A 259 14.33 12.26 -1.16
C THR A 259 15.03 13.26 -2.09
N VAL A 260 15.59 14.35 -1.58
CA VAL A 260 16.44 15.28 -2.35
C VAL A 260 17.83 14.69 -2.68
N LEU A 261 18.22 13.61 -2.01
CA LEU A 261 19.48 12.92 -2.20
C LEU A 261 19.30 11.77 -3.20
N HIS A 262 19.97 11.85 -4.35
CA HIS A 262 19.84 10.84 -5.41
C HIS A 262 20.18 9.41 -4.94
N GLU A 263 21.10 9.28 -4.00
CA GLU A 263 21.53 7.99 -3.43
C GLU A 263 20.38 7.27 -2.73
N THR A 264 19.41 8.00 -2.17
CA THR A 264 18.27 7.42 -1.42
C THR A 264 17.17 6.88 -2.34
N HIS A 265 17.13 7.24 -3.63
CA HIS A 265 16.08 6.80 -4.56
C HIS A 265 16.08 5.28 -4.80
N ARG A 266 17.17 4.59 -4.44
CA ARG A 266 17.32 3.12 -4.55
C ARG A 266 16.98 2.38 -3.26
N ILE A 267 16.77 3.10 -2.16
CA ILE A 267 16.47 2.55 -0.84
C ILE A 267 14.96 2.48 -0.70
N ALA A 268 14.46 1.38 -0.14
CA ALA A 268 13.03 1.24 0.15
C ALA A 268 12.61 2.20 1.27
N HIS A 269 11.33 2.56 1.33
CA HIS A 269 10.79 3.63 2.18
C HIS A 269 11.00 3.41 3.70
N GLY A 270 10.87 2.17 4.22
CA GLY A 270 10.96 1.85 5.64
C GLY A 270 12.35 1.47 6.15
#